data_9441ded5f5ff3bf4ea55357c48c64bd2
#
_entry.id   9441ded5f5ff3bf4ea55357c48c64bd2
#
_cell.length_a   1.000
_cell.length_b   1.000
_cell.length_c   1.000
_cell.angle_alpha   90.00
_cell.angle_beta   90.00
_cell.angle_gamma   90.00
#
_symmetry.space_group_name_H-M   'P 1'
#
loop_
_entity.id
_entity.type
_entity.pdbx_description
1 polymer ?
#
loop_
_entity_poly.entity_id
_entity_poly.type
_entity_poly.pdbx_seq_one_letter_code
_entity_poly.pdbx_strand_id
1 'polypeptide(L)'
;MKAVDVAAGTIEYREEGDPSGPPVVLLHGLLMNDAQWNLALPLLPAGFRYLLPVLPMGGHRIPMRTQADLTLPGMVEIVADFLDALDLADVTLVVSDWGGPLFLTDAGRDKRIGRLVICPSEAFDNFPPGLPGKVAWLASRNTLTVSLAMRQLKVGWLRRQWLIFGQMAKKPVPQDIVDQWMSAGLADRQIRHDLVKYCRTKFDKTDLIRATNRLADFDGDVLVLWSRNPVMPDDHAKRLAELTGGTLRYVDDANVLVMLDQPQQAAREIEAFLTRVAR
;
A
#
# COMPACT_ATOMS: atom_id res chain seq x y z
N MET A 1 13.54 -12.24 -6.54
CA MET A 1 12.98 -11.96 -5.20
C MET A 1 14.06 -12.19 -4.16
N LYS A 2 14.17 -11.30 -3.19
CA LYS A 2 14.98 -11.44 -1.97
C LYS A 2 14.01 -11.68 -0.79
N ALA A 3 14.55 -11.98 0.39
CA ALA A 3 13.75 -12.18 1.60
C ALA A 3 14.50 -11.67 2.82
N VAL A 4 13.75 -11.22 3.82
CA VAL A 4 14.27 -10.78 5.12
C VAL A 4 13.35 -11.25 6.23
N ASP A 5 13.93 -11.67 7.35
CA ASP A 5 13.17 -12.09 8.51
C ASP A 5 12.86 -10.90 9.43
N VAL A 6 11.59 -10.80 9.82
CA VAL A 6 11.08 -9.86 10.79
C VAL A 6 10.36 -10.61 11.93
N ALA A 7 9.92 -9.91 12.95
CA ALA A 7 9.24 -10.55 14.09
C ALA A 7 8.02 -11.38 13.66
N ALA A 8 7.26 -10.92 12.68
CA ALA A 8 6.05 -11.59 12.19
C ALA A 8 6.33 -12.83 11.29
N GLY A 9 7.49 -12.93 10.66
CA GLY A 9 7.86 -13.99 9.72
C GLY A 9 8.86 -13.52 8.68
N THR A 10 8.84 -14.15 7.51
CA THR A 10 9.73 -13.82 6.41
C THR A 10 8.99 -12.94 5.39
N ILE A 11 9.51 -11.75 5.12
CA ILE A 11 8.98 -10.82 4.10
C ILE A 11 9.81 -10.96 2.84
N GLU A 12 9.18 -11.39 1.75
CA GLU A 12 9.79 -11.34 0.42
C GLU A 12 9.74 -9.90 -0.11
N TYR A 13 10.75 -9.52 -0.88
CA TYR A 13 10.74 -8.24 -1.57
C TYR A 13 11.47 -8.31 -2.92
N ARG A 14 11.01 -7.50 -3.85
CA ARG A 14 11.73 -7.21 -5.09
C ARG A 14 12.65 -6.02 -4.87
N GLU A 15 13.84 -6.06 -5.45
CA GLU A 15 14.78 -4.96 -5.46
C GLU A 15 15.19 -4.67 -6.89
N GLU A 16 15.12 -3.40 -7.28
CA GLU A 16 15.39 -2.90 -8.63
C GLU A 16 16.17 -1.58 -8.56
N GLY A 17 16.80 -1.21 -9.66
CA GLY A 17 17.58 0.03 -9.77
C GLY A 17 18.98 -0.09 -9.23
N ASP A 18 19.55 1.00 -8.68
CA ASP A 18 20.92 1.08 -8.16
C ASP A 18 20.97 0.64 -6.69
N PRO A 19 21.62 -0.49 -6.36
CA PRO A 19 21.72 -0.96 -4.98
C PRO A 19 22.40 0.03 -4.01
N SER A 20 23.20 0.97 -4.53
CA SER A 20 23.87 2.02 -3.75
C SER A 20 23.13 3.34 -3.72
N GLY A 21 22.03 3.44 -4.48
CA GLY A 21 21.19 4.66 -4.56
C GLY A 21 20.33 4.89 -3.32
N PRO A 22 19.77 6.09 -3.16
CA PRO A 22 18.84 6.40 -2.09
C PRO A 22 17.64 5.43 -2.09
N PRO A 23 17.23 4.86 -0.93
CA PRO A 23 16.18 3.87 -0.87
C PRO A 23 14.79 4.47 -1.08
N VAL A 24 14.02 3.85 -1.95
CA VAL A 24 12.60 4.12 -2.20
C VAL A 24 11.82 2.84 -1.96
N VAL A 25 10.96 2.82 -0.96
CA VAL A 25 10.13 1.67 -0.61
C VAL A 25 8.72 1.88 -1.14
N LEU A 26 8.32 1.02 -2.08
CA LEU A 26 7.01 1.07 -2.76
C LEU A 26 6.06 0.05 -2.14
N LEU A 27 5.08 0.51 -1.39
CA LEU A 27 4.11 -0.36 -0.74
C LEU A 27 2.91 -0.66 -1.65
N HIS A 28 2.30 -1.81 -1.45
CA HIS A 28 1.10 -2.26 -2.16
C HIS A 28 -0.13 -2.29 -1.25
N GLY A 29 -1.31 -2.42 -1.85
CA GLY A 29 -2.59 -2.47 -1.18
C GLY A 29 -3.07 -3.87 -0.80
N LEU A 30 -4.31 -3.92 -0.28
CA LEU A 30 -4.98 -5.15 0.14
C LEU A 30 -5.20 -6.10 -1.05
N LEU A 31 -4.95 -7.40 -0.85
CA LEU A 31 -5.03 -8.46 -1.88
C LEU A 31 -4.01 -8.32 -3.02
N MET A 32 -3.08 -7.40 -2.94
CA MET A 32 -2.07 -7.13 -3.96
C MET A 32 -0.68 -7.60 -3.50
N ASN A 33 0.32 -7.38 -4.35
CA ASN A 33 1.73 -7.60 -4.06
C ASN A 33 2.59 -6.62 -4.87
N ASP A 34 3.89 -6.85 -4.93
CA ASP A 34 4.85 -6.03 -5.68
C ASP A 34 4.47 -5.77 -7.14
N ALA A 35 3.68 -6.66 -7.77
CA ALA A 35 3.21 -6.48 -9.15
C ALA A 35 2.28 -5.27 -9.34
N GLN A 36 1.75 -4.67 -8.26
CA GLN A 36 1.00 -3.41 -8.34
C GLN A 36 1.80 -2.30 -9.04
N TRP A 37 3.12 -2.34 -8.93
CA TRP A 37 4.03 -1.33 -9.46
C TRP A 37 4.58 -1.66 -10.85
N ASN A 38 4.24 -2.82 -11.45
CA ASN A 38 4.84 -3.30 -12.69
C ASN A 38 4.77 -2.32 -13.87
N LEU A 39 3.71 -1.49 -13.94
CA LEU A 39 3.56 -0.51 -15.03
C LEU A 39 4.31 0.80 -14.76
N ALA A 40 4.41 1.22 -13.51
CA ALA A 40 5.06 2.49 -13.16
C ALA A 40 6.56 2.33 -12.86
N LEU A 41 6.98 1.22 -12.25
CA LEU A 41 8.36 1.00 -11.82
C LEU A 41 9.39 1.19 -12.96
N PRO A 42 9.20 0.68 -14.19
CA PRO A 42 10.14 0.90 -15.29
C PRO A 42 10.25 2.35 -15.78
N LEU A 43 9.34 3.22 -15.31
CA LEU A 43 9.26 4.63 -15.68
C LEU A 43 9.84 5.55 -14.59
N LEU A 44 10.19 4.98 -13.43
CA LEU A 44 10.80 5.73 -12.34
C LEU A 44 12.26 6.07 -12.66
N PRO A 45 12.82 7.16 -12.09
CA PRO A 45 14.16 7.62 -12.40
C PRO A 45 15.24 6.61 -12.02
N ALA A 46 16.32 6.55 -12.81
CA ALA A 46 17.51 5.79 -12.47
C ALA A 46 18.25 6.42 -11.27
N GLY A 47 19.18 5.64 -10.67
CA GLY A 47 20.02 6.12 -9.56
C GLY A 47 19.38 5.98 -8.17
N PHE A 48 18.19 5.41 -8.06
CA PHE A 48 17.52 5.06 -6.81
C PHE A 48 17.50 3.55 -6.60
N ARG A 49 17.44 3.14 -5.33
CA ARG A 49 17.26 1.75 -4.92
C ARG A 49 15.80 1.51 -4.60
N TYR A 50 15.06 0.84 -5.47
CA TYR A 50 13.64 0.54 -5.29
C TYR A 50 13.46 -0.79 -4.57
N LEU A 51 12.72 -0.78 -3.45
CA LEU A 51 12.39 -1.97 -2.68
C LEU A 51 10.86 -2.10 -2.63
N LEU A 52 10.37 -3.27 -3.01
CA LEU A 52 8.94 -3.56 -3.09
C LEU A 52 8.63 -4.75 -2.18
N PRO A 53 8.42 -4.53 -0.86
CA PRO A 53 8.07 -5.60 0.06
C PRO A 53 6.69 -6.18 -0.28
N VAL A 54 6.54 -7.49 -0.07
CA VAL A 54 5.27 -8.19 -0.23
C VAL A 54 4.68 -8.41 1.17
N LEU A 55 3.80 -7.49 1.55
CA LEU A 55 3.17 -7.47 2.86
C LEU A 55 2.12 -8.59 3.00
N PRO A 56 1.88 -9.13 4.21
CA PRO A 56 1.00 -10.28 4.42
C PRO A 56 -0.49 -9.94 4.35
N MET A 57 -0.92 -9.30 3.26
CA MET A 57 -2.30 -8.86 3.01
C MET A 57 -3.01 -9.66 1.90
N GLY A 58 -2.66 -10.93 1.71
CA GLY A 58 -3.35 -11.85 0.80
C GLY A 58 -2.64 -12.14 -0.52
N GLY A 59 -1.72 -11.29 -0.97
CA GLY A 59 -0.88 -11.50 -2.16
C GLY A 59 0.53 -12.03 -1.87
N HIS A 60 0.88 -12.21 -0.60
CA HIS A 60 2.18 -12.74 -0.17
C HIS A 60 2.28 -14.25 -0.42
N ARG A 61 3.51 -14.76 -0.50
CA ARG A 61 3.79 -16.15 -0.93
C ARG A 61 4.28 -17.03 0.21
N ILE A 62 4.81 -16.43 1.28
CA ILE A 62 5.30 -17.13 2.47
C ILE A 62 4.34 -16.84 3.63
N PRO A 63 3.68 -17.85 4.21
CA PRO A 63 2.81 -17.65 5.37
C PRO A 63 3.56 -17.06 6.56
N MET A 64 2.91 -16.18 7.30
CA MET A 64 3.45 -15.61 8.52
C MET A 64 3.46 -16.62 9.67
N ARG A 65 4.23 -16.33 10.72
CA ARG A 65 4.21 -17.12 11.95
C ARG A 65 2.80 -17.18 12.51
N THR A 66 2.41 -18.32 13.05
CA THR A 66 1.04 -18.52 13.56
C THR A 66 0.65 -17.49 14.62
N GLN A 67 1.60 -17.08 15.47
CA GLN A 67 1.40 -16.10 16.53
C GLN A 67 1.58 -14.65 16.07
N ALA A 68 1.92 -14.40 14.80
CA ALA A 68 2.12 -13.05 14.30
C ALA A 68 0.87 -12.19 14.50
N ASP A 69 1.07 -10.98 14.99
CA ASP A 69 0.05 -9.95 14.99
C ASP A 69 -0.07 -9.37 13.58
N LEU A 70 -1.18 -9.65 12.93
CA LEU A 70 -1.53 -9.15 11.59
C LEU A 70 -2.72 -8.19 11.66
N THR A 71 -3.02 -7.63 12.84
CA THR A 71 -3.94 -6.49 12.97
C THR A 71 -3.37 -5.25 12.29
N LEU A 72 -4.17 -4.18 12.15
CA LEU A 72 -3.66 -2.93 11.57
C LEU A 72 -2.40 -2.42 12.30
N PRO A 73 -2.33 -2.34 13.64
CA PRO A 73 -1.09 -1.99 14.32
C PRO A 73 0.06 -2.97 14.05
N GLY A 74 -0.20 -4.28 14.09
CA GLY A 74 0.83 -5.29 13.80
C GLY A 74 1.39 -5.18 12.38
N MET A 75 0.56 -4.84 11.40
CA MET A 75 1.01 -4.59 10.02
C MET A 75 1.86 -3.32 9.90
N VAL A 76 1.57 -2.27 10.69
CA VAL A 76 2.40 -1.06 10.79
C VAL A 76 3.79 -1.42 11.32
N GLU A 77 3.85 -2.23 12.38
CA GLU A 77 5.12 -2.74 12.92
C GLU A 77 5.90 -3.57 11.89
N ILE A 78 5.22 -4.41 11.08
CA ILE A 78 5.89 -5.18 10.01
C ILE A 78 6.59 -4.28 9.01
N VAL A 79 6.00 -3.13 8.63
CA VAL A 79 6.66 -2.16 7.76
C VAL A 79 7.89 -1.58 8.44
N ALA A 80 7.79 -1.17 9.70
CA ALA A 80 8.92 -0.64 10.46
C ALA A 80 10.04 -1.68 10.61
N ASP A 81 9.69 -2.91 11.00
CA ASP A 81 10.64 -4.03 11.11
C ASP A 81 11.34 -4.35 9.80
N PHE A 82 10.64 -4.22 8.66
CA PHE A 82 11.25 -4.39 7.34
C PHE A 82 12.32 -3.33 7.07
N LEU A 83 12.06 -2.07 7.40
CA LEU A 83 13.05 -0.99 7.27
C LEU A 83 14.24 -1.20 8.20
N ASP A 84 13.99 -1.65 9.43
CA ASP A 84 15.02 -1.95 10.42
C ASP A 84 15.89 -3.13 10.01
N ALA A 85 15.30 -4.24 9.57
CA ALA A 85 16.00 -5.47 9.23
C ALA A 85 16.92 -5.32 8.01
N LEU A 86 16.61 -4.37 7.11
CA LEU A 86 17.46 -4.02 5.97
C LEU A 86 18.40 -2.84 6.26
N ASP A 87 18.42 -2.34 7.49
CA ASP A 87 19.17 -1.15 7.93
C ASP A 87 19.04 0.04 6.97
N LEU A 88 17.82 0.30 6.50
CA LEU A 88 17.53 1.42 5.62
C LEU A 88 17.50 2.73 6.41
N ALA A 89 17.98 3.80 5.80
CA ALA A 89 17.94 5.15 6.37
C ALA A 89 17.56 6.17 5.30
N ASP A 90 16.96 7.27 5.70
CA ASP A 90 16.49 8.35 4.81
C ASP A 90 15.59 7.83 3.66
N VAL A 91 14.70 6.91 4.02
CA VAL A 91 13.83 6.21 3.07
C VAL A 91 12.78 7.17 2.50
N THR A 92 12.58 7.16 1.18
CA THR A 92 11.33 7.65 0.61
C THR A 92 10.30 6.52 0.65
N LEU A 93 9.29 6.64 1.51
CA LEU A 93 8.21 5.66 1.63
C LEU A 93 7.03 6.05 0.75
N VAL A 94 6.61 5.17 -0.15
CA VAL A 94 5.47 5.39 -1.05
C VAL A 94 4.31 4.51 -0.61
N VAL A 95 3.24 5.15 -0.11
CA VAL A 95 2.02 4.52 0.40
C VAL A 95 0.95 4.53 -0.68
N SER A 96 0.20 3.45 -0.84
CA SER A 96 -0.91 3.34 -1.80
C SER A 96 -1.96 2.36 -1.29
N ASP A 97 -3.23 2.70 -1.48
CA ASP A 97 -4.42 1.92 -1.13
C ASP A 97 -4.55 1.67 0.38
N TRP A 98 -3.62 0.95 0.97
CA TRP A 98 -3.57 0.71 2.40
C TRP A 98 -2.88 1.86 3.15
N GLY A 99 -3.63 2.54 4.00
CA GLY A 99 -3.17 3.73 4.74
C GLY A 99 -2.44 3.44 6.06
N GLY A 100 -2.32 2.18 6.47
CA GLY A 100 -1.65 1.84 7.73
C GLY A 100 -0.25 2.45 7.92
N PRO A 101 0.61 2.55 6.89
CA PRO A 101 1.92 3.19 7.02
C PRO A 101 1.89 4.65 7.44
N LEU A 102 0.78 5.36 7.29
CA LEU A 102 0.60 6.72 7.82
C LEU A 102 0.61 6.77 9.36
N PHE A 103 0.48 5.61 10.01
CA PHE A 103 0.50 5.50 11.48
C PHE A 103 1.90 5.24 12.06
N LEU A 104 2.94 5.16 11.21
CA LEU A 104 4.34 4.99 11.67
C LEU A 104 4.77 6.14 12.58
N THR A 105 4.32 7.37 12.32
CA THR A 105 4.59 8.54 13.20
C THR A 105 3.87 8.41 14.54
N ASP A 106 2.60 7.99 14.58
CA ASP A 106 1.87 7.72 15.83
C ASP A 106 2.52 6.59 16.65
N ALA A 107 3.05 5.58 15.97
CA ALA A 107 3.78 4.47 16.58
C ALA A 107 5.22 4.83 17.02
N GLY A 108 5.73 6.01 16.66
CA GLY A 108 7.11 6.43 16.91
C GLY A 108 8.16 5.61 16.14
N ARG A 109 7.76 5.05 14.99
CA ARG A 109 8.56 4.14 14.15
C ARG A 109 8.96 4.74 12.79
N ASP A 110 8.87 6.06 12.64
CA ASP A 110 9.12 6.81 11.40
C ASP A 110 10.57 7.30 11.23
N LYS A 111 11.45 7.09 12.19
CA LYS A 111 12.83 7.61 12.22
C LYS A 111 13.69 7.25 10.99
N ARG A 112 13.35 6.17 10.27
CA ARG A 112 14.04 5.74 9.06
C ARG A 112 13.50 6.40 7.79
N ILE A 113 12.39 7.13 7.91
CA ILE A 113 11.69 7.74 6.78
C ILE A 113 12.10 9.20 6.70
N GLY A 114 12.76 9.58 5.60
CA GLY A 114 13.11 10.98 5.32
C GLY A 114 12.07 11.68 4.46
N ARG A 115 11.33 10.92 3.63
CA ARG A 115 10.31 11.47 2.70
C ARG A 115 9.11 10.54 2.60
N LEU A 116 7.94 11.12 2.33
CA LEU A 116 6.70 10.38 2.21
C LEU A 116 5.97 10.76 0.91
N VAL A 117 5.57 9.74 0.12
CA VAL A 117 4.65 9.89 -1.01
C VAL A 117 3.36 9.18 -0.67
N ILE A 118 2.26 9.91 -0.60
CA ILE A 118 0.94 9.39 -0.26
C ILE A 118 0.10 9.35 -1.53
N CYS A 119 -0.02 8.18 -2.18
CA CYS A 119 -1.01 7.93 -3.23
C CYS A 119 -2.39 7.74 -2.59
N PRO A 120 -3.49 7.67 -3.37
CA PRO A 120 -4.81 7.44 -2.80
C PRO A 120 -4.80 6.23 -1.86
N SER A 121 -5.02 6.49 -0.58
CA SER A 121 -4.94 5.53 0.50
C SER A 121 -5.94 5.86 1.61
N GLU A 122 -6.21 4.87 2.45
CA GLU A 122 -6.99 5.05 3.66
C GLU A 122 -6.34 6.11 4.56
N ALA A 123 -7.18 6.98 5.14
CA ALA A 123 -6.74 8.00 6.09
C ALA A 123 -7.91 8.39 7.01
N PHE A 124 -7.63 8.96 8.14
CA PHE A 124 -8.60 9.44 9.13
C PHE A 124 -9.62 8.35 9.51
N ASP A 125 -10.89 8.51 9.13
CA ASP A 125 -11.98 7.59 9.45
C ASP A 125 -12.41 6.69 8.27
N ASN A 126 -11.68 6.72 7.16
CA ASN A 126 -12.01 5.93 5.95
C ASN A 126 -11.39 4.52 6.00
N PHE A 127 -11.63 3.78 7.07
CA PHE A 127 -11.24 2.39 7.29
C PHE A 127 -12.47 1.54 7.68
N PRO A 128 -12.85 0.48 6.95
CA PRO A 128 -12.40 0.14 5.59
C PRO A 128 -12.90 1.16 4.56
N PRO A 129 -12.18 1.37 3.44
CA PRO A 129 -12.42 2.48 2.54
C PRO A 129 -13.65 2.25 1.66
N GLY A 130 -14.57 3.19 1.68
CA GLY A 130 -15.74 3.21 0.81
C GLY A 130 -16.55 1.91 0.82
N LEU A 131 -17.28 1.66 -0.26
CA LEU A 131 -18.06 0.43 -0.42
C LEU A 131 -17.20 -0.79 -0.78
N PRO A 132 -16.20 -0.68 -1.67
CA PRO A 132 -15.31 -1.81 -1.98
C PRO A 132 -14.59 -2.35 -0.74
N GLY A 133 -14.09 -1.50 0.13
CA GLY A 133 -13.44 -1.91 1.37
C GLY A 133 -14.38 -2.65 2.32
N LYS A 134 -15.64 -2.18 2.46
CA LYS A 134 -16.66 -2.88 3.25
C LYS A 134 -17.01 -4.25 2.69
N VAL A 135 -17.09 -4.39 1.36
CA VAL A 135 -17.32 -5.68 0.69
C VAL A 135 -16.12 -6.61 0.90
N ALA A 136 -14.89 -6.12 0.72
CA ALA A 136 -13.67 -6.88 0.96
C ALA A 136 -13.59 -7.35 2.42
N TRP A 137 -13.86 -6.47 3.38
CA TRP A 137 -13.89 -6.80 4.81
C TRP A 137 -14.93 -7.87 5.14
N LEU A 138 -16.15 -7.79 4.57
CA LEU A 138 -17.20 -8.78 4.74
C LEU A 138 -16.82 -10.13 4.11
N ALA A 139 -16.25 -10.12 2.90
CA ALA A 139 -15.78 -11.30 2.21
C ALA A 139 -14.62 -11.99 2.94
N SER A 140 -13.82 -11.23 3.67
CA SER A 140 -12.62 -11.73 4.36
C SER A 140 -12.88 -12.27 5.78
N ARG A 141 -14.12 -12.64 6.11
CA ARG A 141 -14.47 -13.20 7.43
C ARG A 141 -13.93 -14.62 7.66
N ASN A 142 -13.73 -15.38 6.61
CA ASN A 142 -13.16 -16.73 6.68
C ASN A 142 -12.43 -17.08 5.38
N THR A 143 -11.62 -18.14 5.43
CA THR A 143 -10.75 -18.53 4.31
C THR A 143 -11.50 -19.05 3.08
N LEU A 144 -12.75 -19.50 3.22
CA LEU A 144 -13.57 -19.98 2.10
C LEU A 144 -14.13 -18.78 1.32
N THR A 145 -14.70 -17.81 2.02
CA THR A 145 -15.22 -16.57 1.38
C THR A 145 -14.10 -15.78 0.71
N VAL A 146 -12.91 -15.72 1.33
CA VAL A 146 -11.70 -15.15 0.70
C VAL A 146 -11.36 -15.88 -0.59
N SER A 147 -11.32 -17.23 -0.57
CA SER A 147 -11.03 -18.03 -1.78
C SER A 147 -12.03 -17.75 -2.90
N LEU A 148 -13.32 -17.64 -2.56
CA LEU A 148 -14.36 -17.33 -3.54
C LEU A 148 -14.18 -15.92 -4.14
N ALA A 149 -13.92 -14.92 -3.28
CA ALA A 149 -13.66 -13.55 -3.71
C ALA A 149 -12.44 -13.46 -4.63
N MET A 150 -11.33 -14.12 -4.28
CA MET A 150 -10.14 -14.18 -5.13
C MET A 150 -10.42 -14.80 -6.50
N ARG A 151 -11.22 -15.89 -6.56
CA ARG A 151 -11.64 -16.49 -7.82
C ARG A 151 -12.48 -15.55 -8.67
N GLN A 152 -13.39 -14.78 -8.05
CA GLN A 152 -14.19 -13.78 -8.75
C GLN A 152 -13.32 -12.65 -9.30
N LEU A 153 -12.29 -12.21 -8.56
CA LEU A 153 -11.35 -11.19 -9.01
C LEU A 153 -10.53 -11.64 -10.23
N LYS A 154 -10.27 -12.92 -10.41
CA LYS A 154 -9.62 -13.45 -11.63
C LYS A 154 -10.50 -13.36 -12.88
N VAL A 155 -11.80 -13.27 -12.74
CA VAL A 155 -12.72 -13.14 -13.87
C VAL A 155 -12.86 -11.67 -14.27
N GLY A 156 -12.32 -11.29 -15.42
CA GLY A 156 -12.14 -9.88 -15.82
C GLY A 156 -13.41 -9.04 -15.81
N TRP A 157 -14.54 -9.57 -16.33
CA TRP A 157 -15.80 -8.83 -16.33
C TRP A 157 -16.42 -8.68 -14.91
N LEU A 158 -16.28 -9.69 -14.03
CA LEU A 158 -16.70 -9.62 -12.63
C LEU A 158 -15.85 -8.60 -11.86
N ARG A 159 -14.53 -8.65 -12.03
CA ARG A 159 -13.61 -7.72 -11.39
C ARG A 159 -13.95 -6.27 -11.70
N ARG A 160 -14.39 -5.97 -12.91
CA ARG A 160 -14.77 -4.63 -13.34
C ARG A 160 -16.11 -4.14 -12.80
N GLN A 161 -16.87 -5.00 -12.10
CA GLN A 161 -18.12 -4.58 -11.48
C GLN A 161 -17.85 -3.52 -10.41
N TRP A 162 -18.70 -2.51 -10.38
CA TRP A 162 -18.59 -1.36 -9.49
C TRP A 162 -18.49 -1.76 -8.00
N LEU A 163 -19.21 -2.79 -7.57
CA LEU A 163 -19.20 -3.30 -6.19
C LEU A 163 -17.95 -4.09 -5.81
N ILE A 164 -17.10 -4.46 -6.78
CA ILE A 164 -15.95 -5.34 -6.55
C ILE A 164 -14.65 -4.52 -6.65
N PHE A 165 -14.11 -4.37 -7.84
CA PHE A 165 -12.81 -3.71 -8.05
C PHE A 165 -12.90 -2.55 -9.07
N GLY A 166 -14.08 -2.34 -9.68
CA GLY A 166 -14.27 -1.31 -10.69
C GLY A 166 -14.11 0.13 -10.19
N GLN A 167 -14.13 0.34 -8.87
CA GLN A 167 -13.85 1.63 -8.26
C GLN A 167 -12.36 1.83 -7.90
N MET A 168 -11.58 0.74 -7.85
CA MET A 168 -10.16 0.80 -7.49
C MET A 168 -9.29 1.21 -8.66
N ALA A 169 -9.60 0.74 -9.87
CA ALA A 169 -8.91 1.10 -11.10
C ALA A 169 -9.93 1.49 -12.18
N LYS A 170 -9.66 2.60 -12.87
CA LYS A 170 -10.47 3.11 -13.97
C LYS A 170 -10.24 2.32 -15.25
N LYS A 171 -8.98 1.97 -15.52
CA LYS A 171 -8.58 1.12 -16.64
C LYS A 171 -8.60 -0.36 -16.25
N PRO A 172 -8.77 -1.28 -17.22
CA PRO A 172 -8.64 -2.70 -16.95
C PRO A 172 -7.23 -3.04 -16.42
N VAL A 173 -7.15 -3.60 -15.22
CA VAL A 173 -5.88 -4.13 -14.71
C VAL A 173 -5.47 -5.33 -15.57
N PRO A 174 -4.21 -5.39 -16.06
CA PRO A 174 -3.69 -6.53 -16.82
C PRO A 174 -3.91 -7.86 -16.11
N GLN A 175 -4.27 -8.90 -16.87
CA GLN A 175 -4.64 -10.18 -16.28
C GLN A 175 -3.47 -10.87 -15.58
N ASP A 176 -2.26 -10.73 -16.11
CA ASP A 176 -1.02 -11.24 -15.54
C ASP A 176 -0.70 -10.64 -14.17
N ILE A 177 -0.98 -9.34 -13.98
CA ILE A 177 -0.85 -8.67 -12.66
C ILE A 177 -1.85 -9.26 -11.66
N VAL A 178 -3.11 -9.42 -12.08
CA VAL A 178 -4.15 -10.01 -11.22
C VAL A 178 -3.84 -11.47 -10.88
N ASP A 179 -3.32 -12.22 -11.83
CA ASP A 179 -2.90 -13.61 -11.61
C ASP A 179 -1.76 -13.69 -10.58
N GLN A 180 -0.81 -12.77 -10.63
CA GLN A 180 0.25 -12.66 -9.63
C GLN A 180 -0.32 -12.34 -8.23
N TRP A 181 -1.27 -11.42 -8.12
CA TRP A 181 -1.90 -11.08 -6.84
C TRP A 181 -2.64 -12.24 -6.20
N MET A 182 -3.36 -13.03 -7.01
CA MET A 182 -4.30 -14.04 -6.51
C MET A 182 -3.68 -15.45 -6.35
N SER A 183 -2.56 -15.72 -7.03
CA SER A 183 -2.01 -17.10 -7.14
C SER A 183 -1.71 -17.74 -5.79
N ALA A 184 -0.96 -17.04 -4.94
CA ALA A 184 -0.54 -17.57 -3.64
C ALA A 184 -1.74 -17.79 -2.70
N GLY A 185 -2.62 -16.80 -2.58
CA GLY A 185 -3.82 -16.90 -1.76
C GLY A 185 -4.79 -17.99 -2.23
N LEU A 186 -4.87 -18.26 -3.54
CA LEU A 186 -5.68 -19.36 -4.06
C LEU A 186 -5.04 -20.74 -3.78
N ALA A 187 -3.72 -20.83 -3.86
CA ALA A 187 -2.98 -22.07 -3.64
C ALA A 187 -2.91 -22.45 -2.15
N ASP A 188 -2.67 -21.48 -1.27
CA ASP A 188 -2.41 -21.73 0.13
C ASP A 188 -3.51 -21.17 1.06
N ARG A 189 -4.04 -22.05 1.92
CA ARG A 189 -5.03 -21.68 2.94
C ARG A 189 -4.43 -20.79 4.03
N GLN A 190 -3.14 -20.95 4.36
CA GLN A 190 -2.50 -20.16 5.40
C GLN A 190 -2.37 -18.70 4.98
N ILE A 191 -2.05 -18.43 3.71
CA ILE A 191 -2.06 -17.08 3.13
C ILE A 191 -3.44 -16.42 3.30
N ARG A 192 -4.53 -17.16 3.01
CA ARG A 192 -5.88 -16.65 3.25
C ARG A 192 -6.19 -16.43 4.73
N HIS A 193 -5.63 -17.26 5.61
CA HIS A 193 -5.79 -17.09 7.04
C HIS A 193 -5.10 -15.82 7.55
N ASP A 194 -3.93 -15.50 7.02
CA ASP A 194 -3.20 -14.27 7.35
C ASP A 194 -3.99 -13.03 6.93
N LEU A 195 -4.57 -13.01 5.73
CA LEU A 195 -5.49 -11.96 5.30
C LEU A 195 -6.72 -11.85 6.22
N VAL A 196 -7.31 -12.99 6.63
CA VAL A 196 -8.46 -13.00 7.55
C VAL A 196 -8.10 -12.37 8.90
N LYS A 197 -6.89 -12.59 9.41
CA LYS A 197 -6.42 -11.94 10.65
C LYS A 197 -6.45 -10.42 10.50
N TYR A 198 -5.89 -9.88 9.42
CA TYR A 198 -5.91 -8.44 9.13
C TYR A 198 -7.34 -7.90 9.04
N CYS A 199 -8.19 -8.53 8.23
CA CYS A 199 -9.57 -8.08 8.00
C CYS A 199 -10.49 -8.25 9.22
N ARG A 200 -10.05 -8.93 10.27
CA ARG A 200 -10.73 -8.99 11.56
C ARG A 200 -10.34 -7.88 12.53
N THR A 201 -9.41 -7.02 12.15
CA THR A 201 -9.07 -5.84 12.94
C THR A 201 -10.33 -5.04 13.24
N LYS A 202 -10.49 -4.66 14.51
CA LYS A 202 -11.54 -3.71 14.90
C LYS A 202 -10.99 -2.31 14.70
N PHE A 203 -11.68 -1.52 13.91
CA PHE A 203 -11.31 -0.14 13.67
C PHE A 203 -12.05 0.77 14.64
N ASP A 204 -11.32 1.50 15.48
CA ASP A 204 -11.87 2.61 16.26
C ASP A 204 -11.66 3.91 15.49
N LYS A 205 -12.77 4.59 15.17
CA LYS A 205 -12.74 5.81 14.37
C LYS A 205 -11.90 6.92 15.03
N THR A 206 -11.98 7.04 16.36
CA THR A 206 -11.27 8.07 17.12
C THR A 206 -9.76 7.82 17.06
N ASP A 207 -9.35 6.57 17.25
CA ASP A 207 -7.94 6.17 17.17
C ASP A 207 -7.37 6.37 15.77
N LEU A 208 -8.13 6.01 14.71
CA LEU A 208 -7.71 6.20 13.31
C LEU A 208 -7.49 7.68 12.96
N ILE A 209 -8.42 8.54 13.39
CA ILE A 209 -8.31 9.99 13.19
C ILE A 209 -7.11 10.53 13.96
N ARG A 210 -6.93 10.12 15.22
CA ARG A 210 -5.79 10.53 16.06
C ARG A 210 -4.48 10.11 15.40
N ALA A 211 -4.36 8.84 15.02
CA ALA A 211 -3.14 8.30 14.41
C ALA A 211 -2.78 9.00 13.09
N THR A 212 -3.77 9.29 12.23
CA THR A 212 -3.54 10.06 11.01
C THR A 212 -3.11 11.50 11.34
N ASN A 213 -3.71 12.15 12.33
CA ASN A 213 -3.36 13.52 12.71
C ASN A 213 -1.93 13.63 13.27
N ARG A 214 -1.35 12.55 13.79
CA ARG A 214 0.06 12.52 14.23
C ARG A 214 1.07 12.73 13.09
N LEU A 215 0.65 12.60 11.84
CA LEU A 215 1.48 13.01 10.70
C LEU A 215 1.88 14.50 10.73
N ALA A 216 1.21 15.34 11.52
CA ALA A 216 1.67 16.71 11.77
C ALA A 216 3.07 16.77 12.43
N ASP A 217 3.49 15.69 13.06
CA ASP A 217 4.80 15.59 13.71
C ASP A 217 5.88 14.96 12.81
N PHE A 218 5.56 14.61 11.58
CA PHE A 218 6.51 14.07 10.62
C PHE A 218 7.36 15.23 10.04
N ASP A 219 8.68 15.14 10.22
CA ASP A 219 9.60 16.22 9.84
C ASP A 219 10.08 16.16 8.37
N GLY A 220 9.76 15.10 7.64
CA GLY A 220 10.23 14.89 6.26
C GLY A 220 9.37 15.59 5.20
N ASP A 221 9.92 15.70 3.99
CA ASP A 221 9.15 16.19 2.84
C ASP A 221 7.99 15.25 2.49
N VAL A 222 6.82 15.81 2.13
CA VAL A 222 5.64 15.02 1.77
C VAL A 222 5.09 15.43 0.40
N LEU A 223 4.83 14.43 -0.45
CA LEU A 223 4.03 14.54 -1.66
C LEU A 223 2.72 13.79 -1.46
N VAL A 224 1.59 14.49 -1.53
CA VAL A 224 0.27 13.88 -1.66
C VAL A 224 -0.06 13.79 -3.15
N LEU A 225 0.08 12.59 -3.72
CA LEU A 225 -0.18 12.31 -5.14
C LEU A 225 -1.53 11.64 -5.28
N TRP A 226 -2.57 12.39 -5.54
CA TRP A 226 -3.95 11.91 -5.43
C TRP A 226 -4.67 11.82 -6.77
N SER A 227 -5.83 11.17 -6.77
CA SER A 227 -6.79 11.19 -7.87
C SER A 227 -8.18 11.50 -7.33
N ARG A 228 -9.05 12.09 -8.15
CA ARG A 228 -10.47 12.24 -7.80
C ARG A 228 -11.20 10.93 -8.05
N ASN A 229 -11.41 10.16 -7.00
CA ASN A 229 -11.96 8.82 -7.08
C ASN A 229 -13.09 8.60 -6.04
N PRO A 230 -13.98 7.61 -6.25
CA PRO A 230 -15.15 7.42 -5.38
C PRO A 230 -14.85 6.72 -4.03
N VAL A 231 -13.62 6.24 -3.82
CA VAL A 231 -13.26 5.39 -2.67
C VAL A 231 -12.51 6.17 -1.60
N MET A 232 -11.53 6.99 -2.05
CA MET A 232 -10.68 7.81 -1.17
C MET A 232 -11.09 9.27 -1.33
N PRO A 233 -11.68 9.91 -0.29
CA PRO A 233 -12.22 11.26 -0.38
C PRO A 233 -11.17 12.31 -0.76
N ASP A 234 -11.54 13.25 -1.63
CA ASP A 234 -10.67 14.37 -2.05
C ASP A 234 -10.31 15.29 -0.86
N ASP A 235 -11.22 15.44 0.09
CA ASP A 235 -10.98 16.21 1.30
C ASP A 235 -9.89 15.61 2.18
N HIS A 236 -9.71 14.29 2.14
CA HIS A 236 -8.58 13.65 2.85
C HIS A 236 -7.24 14.02 2.23
N ALA A 237 -7.16 14.12 0.89
CA ALA A 237 -5.93 14.55 0.22
C ALA A 237 -5.54 15.98 0.62
N LYS A 238 -6.50 16.91 0.60
CA LYS A 238 -6.27 18.31 1.00
C LYS A 238 -5.83 18.39 2.45
N ARG A 239 -6.55 17.68 3.33
CA ARG A 239 -6.25 17.65 4.76
C ARG A 239 -4.88 17.02 5.06
N LEU A 240 -4.49 15.96 4.34
CA LEU A 240 -3.15 15.36 4.47
C LEU A 240 -2.05 16.35 4.05
N ALA A 241 -2.25 17.07 2.94
CA ALA A 241 -1.29 18.06 2.48
C ALA A 241 -1.18 19.25 3.47
N GLU A 242 -2.30 19.75 3.98
CA GLU A 242 -2.32 20.81 4.99
C GLU A 242 -1.64 20.36 6.30
N LEU A 243 -1.96 19.16 6.77
CA LEU A 243 -1.45 18.58 8.00
C LEU A 243 0.08 18.43 8.00
N THR A 244 0.63 18.00 6.85
CA THR A 244 2.06 17.73 6.70
C THR A 244 2.86 18.90 6.10
N GLY A 245 2.20 19.98 5.70
CA GLY A 245 2.84 21.03 4.90
C GLY A 245 3.28 20.56 3.51
N GLY A 246 2.79 19.40 3.07
CA GLY A 246 3.19 18.71 1.85
C GLY A 246 2.62 19.32 0.58
N THR A 247 3.17 18.90 -0.54
CA THR A 247 2.70 19.31 -1.87
C THR A 247 1.58 18.38 -2.35
N LEU A 248 0.39 18.91 -2.69
CA LEU A 248 -0.68 18.15 -3.32
C LEU A 248 -0.55 18.20 -4.85
N ARG A 249 -0.59 17.03 -5.50
CA ARG A 249 -0.65 16.86 -6.95
C ARG A 249 -1.77 15.90 -7.32
N TYR A 250 -2.43 16.13 -8.44
CA TYR A 250 -3.49 15.26 -8.94
C TYR A 250 -3.02 14.48 -10.16
N VAL A 251 -3.38 13.20 -10.18
CA VAL A 251 -3.32 12.33 -11.35
C VAL A 251 -4.71 12.31 -11.99
N ASP A 252 -4.79 12.79 -13.22
CA ASP A 252 -6.04 12.83 -13.94
C ASP A 252 -6.40 11.46 -14.53
N ASP A 253 -7.68 11.25 -14.79
CA ASP A 253 -8.20 10.01 -15.40
C ASP A 253 -7.75 8.72 -14.69
N ALA A 254 -7.70 8.75 -13.37
CA ALA A 254 -7.33 7.63 -12.52
C ALA A 254 -8.30 7.47 -11.34
N ASN A 255 -8.38 6.25 -10.81
CA ASN A 255 -9.00 5.94 -9.53
C ASN A 255 -7.91 5.74 -8.44
N VAL A 256 -8.10 4.81 -7.50
CA VAL A 256 -7.17 4.59 -6.37
C VAL A 256 -5.79 4.16 -6.85
N LEU A 257 -5.73 3.26 -7.83
CA LEU A 257 -4.48 2.68 -8.32
C LEU A 257 -3.85 3.53 -9.43
N VAL A 258 -3.42 4.75 -9.08
CA VAL A 258 -2.85 5.73 -10.03
C VAL A 258 -1.66 5.17 -10.81
N MET A 259 -0.84 4.28 -10.20
CA MET A 259 0.32 3.64 -10.80
C MET A 259 -0.06 2.61 -11.88
N LEU A 260 -1.31 2.16 -11.92
CA LEU A 260 -1.85 1.27 -12.95
C LEU A 260 -2.67 2.03 -13.99
N ASP A 261 -3.46 3.01 -13.54
CA ASP A 261 -4.32 3.79 -14.43
C ASP A 261 -3.52 4.79 -15.28
N GLN A 262 -2.56 5.48 -14.68
CA GLN A 262 -1.76 6.53 -15.31
C GLN A 262 -0.27 6.40 -14.91
N PRO A 263 0.40 5.29 -15.27
CA PRO A 263 1.77 5.01 -14.83
C PRO A 263 2.77 6.09 -15.22
N GLN A 264 2.62 6.70 -16.42
CA GLN A 264 3.51 7.77 -16.88
C GLN A 264 3.37 9.05 -16.06
N GLN A 265 2.14 9.43 -15.71
CA GLN A 265 1.89 10.63 -14.90
C GLN A 265 2.32 10.40 -13.45
N ALA A 266 1.97 9.25 -12.88
CA ALA A 266 2.39 8.89 -11.53
C ALA A 266 3.92 8.86 -11.40
N ALA A 267 4.62 8.24 -12.35
CA ALA A 267 6.07 8.19 -12.36
C ALA A 267 6.71 9.58 -12.47
N ARG A 268 6.22 10.46 -13.35
CA ARG A 268 6.73 11.84 -13.47
C ARG A 268 6.58 12.66 -12.18
N GLU A 269 5.45 12.55 -11.49
CA GLU A 269 5.24 13.31 -10.25
C GLU A 269 6.14 12.76 -9.12
N ILE A 270 6.32 11.44 -9.05
CA ILE A 270 7.24 10.81 -8.12
C ILE A 270 8.70 11.21 -8.47
N GLU A 271 9.10 11.16 -9.74
CA GLU A 271 10.43 11.59 -10.19
C GLU A 271 10.71 13.05 -9.80
N ALA A 272 9.76 13.96 -10.09
CA ALA A 272 9.89 15.36 -9.75
C ALA A 272 10.04 15.58 -8.24
N PHE A 273 9.48 14.71 -7.40
CA PHE A 273 9.63 14.75 -5.96
C PHE A 273 10.97 14.16 -5.50
N LEU A 274 11.38 13.00 -6.03
CA LEU A 274 12.62 12.34 -5.69
C LEU A 274 13.86 13.16 -6.05
N THR A 275 13.81 13.88 -7.19
CA THR A 275 14.94 14.66 -7.71
C THR A 275 15.02 16.09 -7.17
N ARG A 276 14.07 16.52 -6.34
CA ARG A 276 14.21 17.79 -5.64
C ARG A 276 15.36 17.70 -4.65
N VAL A 277 16.32 18.60 -4.79
CA VAL A 277 17.35 18.79 -3.75
C VAL A 277 16.64 19.24 -2.48
N ALA A 278 16.88 18.53 -1.38
CA ALA A 278 16.40 18.96 -0.07
C ALA A 278 16.87 20.41 0.16
N ARG A 279 15.93 21.31 0.44
CA ARG A 279 16.22 22.71 0.74
C ARG A 279 16.71 22.86 2.16
#